data_005cbce9bc3b82834d364c89f3805f08
#
_entry.id   005cbce9bc3b82834d364c89f3805f08
#
_cell.length_a   1.000
_cell.length_b   1.000
_cell.length_c   1.000
_cell.angle_alpha   90.00
_cell.angle_beta   90.00
_cell.angle_gamma   90.00
#
_symmetry.space_group_name_H-M   'P 1'
#
loop_
_entity.id
_entity.type
_entity.pdbx_description
1 polymer ?
#
loop_
_entity_poly.entity_id
_entity_poly.type
_entity_poly.pdbx_seq_one_letter_code
_entity_poly.pdbx_strand_id
1 'polypeptide(L)'
;LPGFPEITVGGCIAGNVHGKNPLKDGTFKEHLLWMELYHPRHGYQKIEPNSQIFDATCGGIGLTGFITKAKLQLYSLPSDRIKIVPTAVNSLKDAALILEKNKDADIAYSWHNGSSYAHFEEGVVRICSFEKGFHEKESFIPINPSRLPKSSFPKSFWGKFTTARVNSFGRNIELKQGIVTKNIFQGFFPFTQKAKWFYFLYGGERFRVYQILVPNENIKKFLDDLTELIKDLKPNLTIIVLKPFRGDQKFLQFCGNGMSVILEIKNSISDLNFLSKLD
;
A
#
# COMPACT_ATOMS: atom_id res chain seq x y z
N LEU A 1 8.81 1.74 -4.46
CA LEU A 1 8.48 0.38 -4.90
C LEU A 1 7.29 -0.16 -4.09
N PRO A 2 6.38 -0.94 -4.71
CA PRO A 2 5.26 -1.57 -3.99
C PRO A 2 5.75 -2.61 -2.99
N GLY A 3 4.89 -2.94 -2.01
CA GLY A 3 5.24 -3.87 -0.93
C GLY A 3 5.35 -5.35 -1.33
N PHE A 4 5.11 -5.68 -2.60
CA PHE A 4 5.26 -7.03 -3.16
C PHE A 4 6.48 -7.08 -4.08
N PRO A 5 7.43 -7.98 -3.83
CA PRO A 5 8.67 -8.05 -4.63
C PRO A 5 8.50 -8.72 -5.99
N GLU A 6 7.40 -9.42 -6.23
CA GLU A 6 7.17 -10.23 -7.44
C GLU A 6 6.53 -9.43 -8.59
N ILE A 7 6.84 -8.13 -8.70
CA ILE A 7 6.28 -7.25 -9.74
C ILE A 7 7.33 -6.97 -10.80
N THR A 8 6.94 -7.04 -12.08
CA THR A 8 7.81 -6.67 -13.20
C THR A 8 7.91 -5.15 -13.34
N VAL A 9 9.01 -4.65 -13.91
CA VAL A 9 9.19 -3.22 -14.20
C VAL A 9 8.08 -2.71 -15.13
N GLY A 10 7.75 -3.46 -16.18
CA GLY A 10 6.64 -3.11 -17.07
C GLY A 10 5.29 -3.02 -16.35
N GLY A 11 5.03 -3.94 -15.41
CA GLY A 11 3.84 -3.89 -14.56
C GLY A 11 3.83 -2.69 -13.62
N CYS A 12 4.99 -2.31 -13.07
CA CYS A 12 5.13 -1.10 -12.25
C CYS A 12 4.80 0.17 -13.04
N ILE A 13 5.24 0.24 -14.30
CA ILE A 13 4.94 1.38 -15.18
C ILE A 13 3.47 1.38 -15.57
N ALA A 14 2.97 0.25 -16.10
CA ALA A 14 1.60 0.13 -16.57
C ALA A 14 0.56 0.39 -15.47
N GLY A 15 0.86 0.03 -14.23
CA GLY A 15 0.02 0.33 -13.06
C GLY A 15 0.32 1.67 -12.40
N ASN A 16 1.37 2.39 -12.82
CA ASN A 16 1.90 3.56 -12.12
C ASN A 16 1.94 3.34 -10.61
N VAL A 17 2.51 2.20 -10.20
CA VAL A 17 2.46 1.73 -8.82
C VAL A 17 3.16 2.68 -7.85
N HIS A 18 2.76 2.63 -6.60
CA HIS A 18 3.38 3.40 -5.52
C HIS A 18 3.81 2.50 -4.36
N GLY A 19 4.73 2.99 -3.55
CA GLY A 19 5.22 2.31 -2.35
C GLY A 19 4.53 2.77 -1.07
N LYS A 20 5.31 2.80 0.00
CA LYS A 20 4.92 3.32 1.32
C LYS A 20 5.32 4.78 1.53
N ASN A 21 5.98 5.38 0.56
CA ASN A 21 6.53 6.72 0.57
C ASN A 21 6.01 7.62 -0.57
N PRO A 22 4.73 7.51 -1.02
CA PRO A 22 4.25 8.28 -2.16
C PRO A 22 4.17 9.77 -1.88
N LEU A 23 4.18 10.18 -0.62
CA LEU A 23 4.23 11.60 -0.25
C LEU A 23 5.59 12.22 -0.59
N LYS A 24 6.70 11.49 -0.38
CA LYS A 24 8.06 11.97 -0.62
C LYS A 24 8.50 11.73 -2.06
N ASP A 25 8.37 10.51 -2.53
CA ASP A 25 8.94 10.05 -3.79
C ASP A 25 7.92 9.89 -4.93
N GLY A 26 6.64 10.15 -4.66
CA GLY A 26 5.58 10.03 -5.67
C GLY A 26 5.29 8.59 -6.09
N THR A 27 4.89 8.43 -7.35
CA THR A 27 4.58 7.16 -7.98
C THR A 27 5.73 6.70 -8.87
N PHE A 28 5.61 5.50 -9.48
CA PHE A 28 6.69 4.92 -10.28
C PHE A 28 7.07 5.77 -11.49
N LYS A 29 6.13 6.52 -12.08
CA LYS A 29 6.39 7.40 -13.24
C LYS A 29 7.40 8.50 -12.94
N GLU A 30 7.48 8.97 -11.69
CA GLU A 30 8.42 10.04 -11.27
C GLU A 30 9.89 9.60 -11.39
N HIS A 31 10.13 8.31 -11.48
CA HIS A 31 11.46 7.71 -11.61
C HIS A 31 11.79 7.26 -13.04
N LEU A 32 10.90 7.51 -14.00
CA LEU A 32 11.11 7.17 -15.41
C LEU A 32 11.75 8.31 -16.16
N LEU A 33 12.89 8.03 -16.81
CA LEU A 33 13.57 8.96 -17.71
C LEU A 33 13.06 8.84 -19.15
N TRP A 34 12.74 7.64 -19.58
CA TRP A 34 12.08 7.33 -20.84
C TRP A 34 11.65 5.85 -20.86
N MET A 35 10.78 5.52 -21.80
CA MET A 35 10.42 4.14 -22.14
C MET A 35 10.32 3.93 -23.64
N GLU A 36 10.48 2.69 -24.09
CA GLU A 36 10.19 2.26 -25.46
C GLU A 36 8.88 1.47 -25.44
N LEU A 37 7.94 1.89 -26.27
CA LEU A 37 6.63 1.29 -26.42
C LEU A 37 6.52 0.69 -27.82
N TYR A 38 6.06 -0.55 -27.90
CA TYR A 38 5.66 -1.18 -29.16
C TYR A 38 4.14 -1.17 -29.30
N HIS A 39 3.66 -0.65 -30.43
CA HIS A 39 2.26 -0.72 -30.79
C HIS A 39 2.11 -1.32 -32.20
N PRO A 40 1.19 -2.29 -32.46
CA PRO A 40 1.08 -2.98 -33.75
C PRO A 40 0.89 -2.05 -34.97
N ARG A 41 0.21 -0.92 -34.78
CA ARG A 41 -0.02 0.07 -35.85
C ARG A 41 1.09 1.11 -36.01
N HIS A 42 1.89 1.34 -34.96
CA HIS A 42 2.85 2.46 -34.90
C HIS A 42 4.30 1.99 -34.76
N GLY A 43 4.53 0.67 -34.59
CA GLY A 43 5.85 0.12 -34.37
C GLY A 43 6.46 0.53 -33.02
N TYR A 44 7.78 0.60 -33.00
CA TYR A 44 8.55 1.00 -31.80
C TYR A 44 8.64 2.53 -31.70
N GLN A 45 8.33 3.07 -30.54
CA GLN A 45 8.41 4.49 -30.25
C GLN A 45 9.12 4.70 -28.93
N LYS A 46 10.15 5.57 -28.92
CA LYS A 46 10.77 6.06 -27.69
C LYS A 46 9.88 7.19 -27.15
N ILE A 47 9.43 7.04 -25.91
CA ILE A 47 8.51 7.96 -25.25
C ILE A 47 9.21 8.57 -24.04
N GLU A 48 9.15 9.90 -23.96
CA GLU A 48 9.76 10.67 -22.89
C GLU A 48 8.73 11.35 -21.99
N PRO A 49 9.08 11.69 -20.74
CA PRO A 49 8.22 12.45 -19.84
C PRO A 49 7.65 13.71 -20.51
N ASN A 50 6.54 14.20 -20.00
CA ASN A 50 5.79 15.36 -20.51
C ASN A 50 5.09 15.16 -21.86
N SER A 51 5.10 13.97 -22.43
CA SER A 51 4.27 13.63 -23.57
C SER A 51 2.94 13.02 -23.14
N GLN A 52 1.88 13.29 -23.88
CA GLN A 52 0.55 12.75 -23.57
C GLN A 52 0.55 11.21 -23.55
N ILE A 53 1.28 10.57 -24.48
CA ILE A 53 1.39 9.12 -24.55
C ILE A 53 2.16 8.53 -23.35
N PHE A 54 3.15 9.29 -22.80
CA PHE A 54 3.85 8.89 -21.59
C PHE A 54 2.87 8.83 -20.39
N ASP A 55 2.12 9.90 -20.20
CA ASP A 55 1.14 9.99 -19.13
C ASP A 55 0.01 8.96 -19.30
N ALA A 56 -0.43 8.68 -20.53
CA ALA A 56 -1.43 7.66 -20.81
C ALA A 56 -0.91 6.21 -20.60
N THR A 57 0.40 5.98 -20.79
CA THR A 57 1.01 4.66 -20.61
C THR A 57 1.27 4.37 -19.13
N CYS A 58 1.74 5.36 -18.37
CA CYS A 58 1.92 5.25 -16.93
C CYS A 58 0.54 5.18 -16.24
N GLY A 59 0.17 4.01 -15.73
CA GLY A 59 -1.16 3.77 -15.16
C GLY A 59 -2.24 3.40 -16.18
N GLY A 60 -1.88 3.26 -17.47
CA GLY A 60 -2.80 2.88 -18.54
C GLY A 60 -3.09 1.39 -18.66
N ILE A 61 -2.60 0.58 -17.72
CA ILE A 61 -2.87 -0.87 -17.58
C ILE A 61 -2.58 -1.65 -18.89
N GLY A 62 -1.57 -1.18 -19.66
CA GLY A 62 -1.16 -1.82 -20.92
C GLY A 62 -2.03 -1.49 -22.13
N LEU A 63 -3.01 -0.58 -22.03
CA LEU A 63 -3.92 -0.22 -23.13
C LEU A 63 -3.23 0.55 -24.26
N THR A 64 -2.05 1.14 -24.03
CA THR A 64 -1.31 1.94 -25.00
C THR A 64 -0.31 1.12 -25.84
N GLY A 65 0.01 -0.11 -25.43
CA GLY A 65 0.94 -0.99 -26.11
C GLY A 65 1.87 -1.73 -25.14
N PHE A 66 2.90 -2.41 -25.70
CA PHE A 66 3.87 -3.19 -24.94
C PHE A 66 5.09 -2.34 -24.58
N ILE A 67 5.41 -2.25 -23.30
CA ILE A 67 6.63 -1.61 -22.82
C ILE A 67 7.77 -2.61 -22.99
N THR A 68 8.70 -2.30 -23.90
CA THR A 68 9.83 -3.18 -24.26
C THR A 68 11.12 -2.81 -23.53
N LYS A 69 11.32 -1.52 -23.28
CA LYS A 69 12.48 -0.99 -22.53
C LYS A 69 12.06 0.19 -21.66
N ALA A 70 12.78 0.40 -20.57
CA ALA A 70 12.63 1.58 -19.73
C ALA A 70 13.98 1.99 -19.14
N LYS A 71 14.19 3.30 -19.01
CA LYS A 71 15.32 3.87 -18.27
C LYS A 71 14.80 4.51 -16.99
N LEU A 72 15.32 4.04 -15.86
CA LEU A 72 14.93 4.50 -14.54
C LEU A 72 16.02 5.37 -13.93
N GLN A 73 15.60 6.43 -13.22
CA GLN A 73 16.45 7.15 -12.30
C GLN A 73 16.51 6.37 -10.99
N LEU A 74 17.71 5.95 -10.61
CA LEU A 74 17.96 5.33 -9.31
C LEU A 74 18.54 6.37 -8.35
N TYR A 75 18.24 6.21 -7.07
CA TYR A 75 18.77 7.04 -5.99
C TYR A 75 19.60 6.20 -5.05
N SER A 76 20.69 6.78 -4.55
CA SER A 76 21.42 6.16 -3.44
C SER A 76 20.57 6.21 -2.19
N LEU A 77 20.44 5.08 -1.51
CA LEU A 77 19.78 5.04 -0.22
C LEU A 77 20.66 5.72 0.83
N PRO A 78 20.07 6.57 1.70
CA PRO A 78 20.83 7.18 2.80
C PRO A 78 21.39 6.17 3.79
N SER A 79 20.75 5.01 3.91
CA SER A 79 21.13 3.91 4.78
C SER A 79 20.40 2.61 4.35
N ASP A 80 20.95 1.47 4.69
CA ASP A 80 20.29 0.17 4.59
C ASP A 80 19.39 -0.13 5.80
N ARG A 81 19.37 0.76 6.81
CA ARG A 81 18.55 0.64 8.01
C ARG A 81 17.52 1.74 8.12
N ILE A 82 16.34 1.35 8.58
CA ILE A 82 15.22 2.24 8.80
C ILE A 82 14.74 2.13 10.25
N LYS A 83 14.68 3.26 10.92
CA LYS A 83 14.11 3.41 12.25
C LYS A 83 12.60 3.58 12.12
N ILE A 84 11.83 2.79 12.85
CA ILE A 84 10.37 2.79 12.86
C ILE A 84 9.91 3.22 14.25
N VAL A 85 9.12 4.29 14.30
CA VAL A 85 8.50 4.80 15.53
C VAL A 85 7.00 4.49 15.46
N PRO A 86 6.51 3.49 16.21
CA PRO A 86 5.10 3.16 16.28
C PRO A 86 4.38 4.06 17.28
N THR A 87 3.23 4.60 16.92
CA THR A 87 2.35 5.41 17.77
C THR A 87 0.97 4.79 17.80
N ALA A 88 0.45 4.51 18.99
CA ALA A 88 -0.90 4.00 19.16
C ALA A 88 -1.93 5.06 18.79
N VAL A 89 -2.99 4.63 18.10
CA VAL A 89 -4.15 5.46 17.79
C VAL A 89 -5.44 4.68 18.02
N ASN A 90 -6.52 5.40 18.34
CA ASN A 90 -7.81 4.81 18.64
C ASN A 90 -8.85 5.12 17.54
N SER A 91 -8.52 5.97 16.58
CA SER A 91 -9.39 6.30 15.46
C SER A 91 -8.61 6.52 14.16
N LEU A 92 -9.29 6.38 13.03
CA LEU A 92 -8.75 6.73 11.71
C LEU A 92 -8.42 8.22 11.63
N LYS A 93 -9.24 9.08 12.27
CA LYS A 93 -9.02 10.54 12.30
C LYS A 93 -7.74 10.91 13.05
N ASP A 94 -7.48 10.30 14.21
CA ASP A 94 -6.24 10.56 14.95
C ASP A 94 -5.02 10.17 14.13
N ALA A 95 -5.11 9.04 13.44
CA ALA A 95 -4.05 8.61 12.54
C ALA A 95 -3.82 9.59 11.39
N ALA A 96 -4.89 10.06 10.74
CA ALA A 96 -4.80 11.03 9.66
C ALA A 96 -4.13 12.33 10.12
N LEU A 97 -4.48 12.85 11.31
CA LEU A 97 -3.86 14.04 11.90
C LEU A 97 -2.36 13.84 12.19
N ILE A 98 -1.97 12.68 12.71
CA ILE A 98 -0.54 12.38 12.95
C ILE A 98 0.21 12.28 11.63
N LEU A 99 -0.35 11.61 10.63
CA LEU A 99 0.26 11.47 9.31
C LEU A 99 0.42 12.84 8.62
N GLU A 100 -0.58 13.70 8.74
CA GLU A 100 -0.54 15.07 8.18
C GLU A 100 0.57 15.92 8.80
N LYS A 101 0.83 15.76 10.10
CA LYS A 101 1.92 16.47 10.81
C LYS A 101 3.32 15.97 10.49
N ASN A 102 3.45 14.77 9.91
CA ASN A 102 4.73 14.13 9.65
C ASN A 102 5.03 13.99 8.14
N LYS A 103 4.78 15.06 7.39
CA LYS A 103 4.97 15.07 5.92
C LYS A 103 6.43 14.89 5.48
N ASP A 104 7.38 15.21 6.34
CA ASP A 104 8.83 15.12 6.05
C ASP A 104 9.41 13.73 6.34
N ALA A 105 8.62 12.81 6.87
CA ALA A 105 9.06 11.44 7.14
C ALA A 105 9.46 10.72 5.84
N ASP A 106 10.49 9.87 5.92
CA ASP A 106 10.89 9.05 4.77
C ASP A 106 9.78 8.08 4.38
N ILE A 107 9.07 7.53 5.37
CA ILE A 107 7.89 6.69 5.19
C ILE A 107 6.90 7.00 6.32
N ALA A 108 5.64 7.22 5.98
CA ALA A 108 4.57 7.41 6.95
C ALA A 108 3.31 6.67 6.49
N TYR A 109 2.76 5.83 7.35
CA TYR A 109 1.49 5.15 7.13
C TYR A 109 0.92 4.64 8.45
N SER A 110 -0.36 4.32 8.46
CA SER A 110 -1.00 3.64 9.58
C SER A 110 -1.68 2.36 9.13
N TRP A 111 -1.86 1.45 10.08
CA TRP A 111 -2.76 0.32 9.92
C TRP A 111 -3.70 0.22 11.10
N HIS A 112 -4.92 -0.23 10.85
CA HIS A 112 -6.00 -0.26 11.82
C HIS A 112 -6.75 -1.58 11.77
N ASN A 113 -7.33 -1.95 12.89
CA ASN A 113 -8.27 -3.04 12.95
C ASN A 113 -9.55 -2.71 12.18
N GLY A 114 -9.82 -3.46 11.12
CA GLY A 114 -11.02 -3.28 10.28
C GLY A 114 -12.28 -3.97 10.84
N SER A 115 -12.15 -4.80 11.88
CA SER A 115 -13.28 -5.55 12.41
C SER A 115 -14.27 -4.66 13.16
N SER A 116 -15.53 -4.71 12.76
CA SER A 116 -16.64 -4.07 13.46
C SER A 116 -17.07 -4.78 14.76
N TYR A 117 -16.43 -5.90 15.13
CA TYR A 117 -16.79 -6.66 16.33
C TYR A 117 -16.27 -6.00 17.61
N ALA A 118 -14.96 -5.69 17.66
CA ALA A 118 -14.31 -5.05 18.79
C ALA A 118 -13.03 -4.34 18.34
N HIS A 119 -12.62 -3.31 19.08
CA HIS A 119 -11.39 -2.56 18.81
C HIS A 119 -11.33 -1.98 17.39
N PHE A 120 -12.49 -1.69 16.82
CA PHE A 120 -12.60 -1.08 15.50
C PHE A 120 -11.88 0.27 15.49
N GLU A 121 -11.17 0.55 14.40
CA GLU A 121 -10.31 1.72 14.19
C GLU A 121 -9.04 1.78 15.05
N GLU A 122 -8.91 1.00 16.13
CA GLU A 122 -7.65 0.97 16.87
C GLU A 122 -6.51 0.53 15.96
N GLY A 123 -5.40 1.24 16.02
CA GLY A 123 -4.29 0.97 15.11
C GLY A 123 -2.95 1.51 15.58
N VAL A 124 -2.02 1.52 14.65
CA VAL A 124 -0.67 2.03 14.83
C VAL A 124 -0.30 2.92 13.65
N VAL A 125 0.13 4.13 13.95
CA VAL A 125 0.83 4.99 12.98
C VAL A 125 2.31 4.66 13.04
N ARG A 126 2.93 4.45 11.89
CA ARG A 126 4.37 4.23 11.74
C ARG A 126 5.00 5.42 11.05
N ILE A 127 5.87 6.10 11.77
CA ILE A 127 6.73 7.14 11.21
C ILE A 127 8.13 6.57 11.12
N CYS A 128 8.68 6.56 9.90
CA CYS A 128 9.96 5.92 9.64
C CYS A 128 10.95 6.91 9.06
N SER A 129 12.22 6.78 9.47
CA SER A 129 13.34 7.57 8.97
C SER A 129 14.57 6.70 8.74
N PHE A 130 15.36 7.02 7.71
CA PHE A 130 16.65 6.36 7.51
C PHE A 130 17.61 6.71 8.63
N GLU A 131 18.33 5.71 9.17
CA GLU A 131 19.41 5.92 10.10
C GLU A 131 20.66 6.38 9.33
N LYS A 132 21.24 7.53 9.73
CA LYS A 132 22.43 8.06 9.08
C LYS A 132 23.67 7.23 9.44
N GLY A 133 24.53 6.99 8.47
CA GLY A 133 25.88 6.44 8.68
C GLY A 133 25.99 4.91 8.72
N PHE A 134 24.94 4.16 8.48
CA PHE A 134 25.00 2.71 8.39
C PHE A 134 24.93 2.24 6.94
N HIS A 135 26.04 1.68 6.47
CA HIS A 135 26.10 0.88 5.25
C HIS A 135 26.79 -0.44 5.64
N GLU A 136 26.01 -1.38 6.14
CA GLU A 136 26.52 -2.74 6.28
C GLU A 136 26.72 -3.32 4.86
N LYS A 137 27.90 -3.82 4.59
CA LYS A 137 28.18 -4.65 3.41
C LYS A 137 27.42 -5.98 3.45
N GLU A 138 26.33 -6.05 4.19
CA GLU A 138 25.54 -7.26 4.19
C GLU A 138 24.90 -7.45 2.83
N SER A 139 25.27 -8.56 2.25
CA SER A 139 24.77 -9.11 1.03
C SER A 139 23.26 -8.90 0.93
N PHE A 140 22.84 -8.31 -0.19
CA PHE A 140 21.48 -8.36 -0.69
C PHE A 140 20.89 -9.74 -0.38
N ILE A 141 20.00 -9.85 0.58
CA ILE A 141 19.27 -11.08 0.82
C ILE A 141 18.30 -11.19 -0.35
N PRO A 142 18.53 -12.08 -1.31
CA PRO A 142 17.60 -12.25 -2.41
C PRO A 142 16.26 -12.61 -1.81
N ILE A 143 15.26 -11.77 -2.05
CA ILE A 143 13.88 -12.09 -1.71
C ILE A 143 13.53 -13.28 -2.58
N ASN A 144 13.55 -14.46 -1.98
CA ASN A 144 13.15 -15.66 -2.70
C ASN A 144 11.66 -15.54 -2.99
N PRO A 145 11.21 -15.36 -4.24
CA PRO A 145 9.82 -15.21 -4.58
C PRO A 145 9.12 -16.54 -4.31
N SER A 146 8.73 -16.74 -3.07
CA SER A 146 7.98 -17.93 -2.74
C SER A 146 6.53 -17.64 -3.06
N ARG A 147 5.99 -18.38 -4.01
CA ARG A 147 4.57 -18.37 -4.39
C ARG A 147 3.72 -18.39 -3.14
N LEU A 148 2.67 -17.56 -3.11
CA LEU A 148 1.65 -17.65 -2.08
C LEU A 148 1.20 -19.12 -1.99
N PRO A 149 1.17 -19.74 -0.80
CA PRO A 149 0.73 -21.09 -0.68
C PRO A 149 -0.68 -21.20 -1.24
N LYS A 150 -0.93 -22.19 -2.08
CA LYS A 150 -2.31 -22.53 -2.47
C LYS A 150 -3.06 -22.87 -1.19
N SER A 151 -4.16 -22.17 -0.93
CA SER A 151 -4.95 -22.46 0.25
C SER A 151 -5.53 -23.86 0.17
N SER A 152 -5.28 -24.66 1.19
CA SER A 152 -5.95 -25.95 1.41
C SER A 152 -7.25 -25.82 2.21
N PHE A 153 -7.53 -24.65 2.79
CA PHE A 153 -8.75 -24.43 3.57
C PHE A 153 -9.92 -24.04 2.66
N PRO A 154 -11.04 -24.73 2.74
CA PRO A 154 -12.23 -24.43 1.93
C PRO A 154 -12.88 -23.11 2.35
N LYS A 155 -12.77 -22.72 3.63
CA LYS A 155 -13.35 -21.51 4.20
C LYS A 155 -12.26 -20.59 4.77
N SER A 156 -12.54 -19.28 4.80
CA SER A 156 -11.68 -18.30 5.43
C SER A 156 -11.68 -18.45 6.96
N PHE A 157 -10.49 -18.35 7.55
CA PHE A 157 -10.33 -18.16 8.99
C PHE A 157 -10.75 -16.74 9.42
N TRP A 158 -10.67 -15.78 8.52
CA TRP A 158 -10.99 -14.39 8.81
C TRP A 158 -12.50 -14.17 8.94
N GLY A 159 -12.92 -13.88 10.15
CA GLY A 159 -14.23 -13.40 10.52
C GLY A 159 -14.08 -12.24 11.51
N LYS A 160 -15.16 -11.54 11.82
CA LYS A 160 -15.09 -10.34 12.67
C LYS A 160 -14.39 -10.59 14.01
N PHE A 161 -14.68 -11.72 14.68
CA PHE A 161 -14.05 -12.07 15.94
C PHE A 161 -12.58 -12.39 15.81
N THR A 162 -12.19 -13.26 14.88
CA THR A 162 -10.79 -13.65 14.67
C THR A 162 -9.94 -12.46 14.25
N THR A 163 -10.45 -11.64 13.35
CA THR A 163 -9.81 -10.39 12.89
C THR A 163 -9.55 -9.45 14.07
N ALA A 164 -10.57 -9.18 14.91
CA ALA A 164 -10.41 -8.31 16.06
C ALA A 164 -9.31 -8.80 17.00
N ARG A 165 -9.28 -10.11 17.31
CA ARG A 165 -8.30 -10.70 18.23
C ARG A 165 -6.89 -10.68 17.67
N VAL A 166 -6.72 -11.08 16.41
CA VAL A 166 -5.40 -11.11 15.76
C VAL A 166 -4.82 -9.70 15.63
N ASN A 167 -5.63 -8.73 15.21
CA ASN A 167 -5.17 -7.36 15.05
C ASN A 167 -4.83 -6.71 16.39
N SER A 168 -5.65 -6.90 17.42
CA SER A 168 -5.35 -6.39 18.78
C SER A 168 -4.07 -7.01 19.33
N PHE A 169 -3.86 -8.30 19.15
CA PHE A 169 -2.63 -8.97 19.56
C PHE A 169 -1.41 -8.43 18.81
N GLY A 170 -1.50 -8.29 17.47
CA GLY A 170 -0.43 -7.71 16.65
C GLY A 170 -0.09 -6.28 17.05
N ARG A 171 -1.12 -5.44 17.28
CA ARG A 171 -0.97 -4.07 17.76
C ARG A 171 -0.22 -4.02 19.11
N ASN A 172 -0.63 -4.84 20.06
CA ASN A 172 -0.02 -4.85 21.39
C ASN A 172 1.44 -5.30 21.34
N ILE A 173 1.78 -6.30 20.52
CA ILE A 173 3.17 -6.72 20.31
C ILE A 173 4.00 -5.56 19.74
N GLU A 174 3.50 -4.90 18.71
CA GLU A 174 4.21 -3.81 18.05
C GLU A 174 4.45 -2.64 18.99
N LEU A 175 3.44 -2.22 19.73
CA LEU A 175 3.54 -1.14 20.70
C LEU A 175 4.47 -1.49 21.86
N LYS A 176 4.46 -2.75 22.32
CA LYS A 176 5.38 -3.23 23.37
C LYS A 176 6.83 -3.27 22.89
N GLN A 177 7.07 -3.58 21.62
CA GLN A 177 8.41 -3.51 21.04
C GLN A 177 8.94 -2.07 20.99
N GLY A 178 8.05 -1.07 20.87
CA GLY A 178 8.40 0.33 20.77
C GLY A 178 9.21 0.67 19.52
N ILE A 179 10.18 1.58 19.67
CA ILE A 179 11.03 2.01 18.55
C ILE A 179 11.95 0.85 18.16
N VAL A 180 11.96 0.51 16.87
CA VAL A 180 12.81 -0.55 16.33
C VAL A 180 13.55 -0.07 15.09
N THR A 181 14.77 -0.56 14.92
CA THR A 181 15.54 -0.41 13.69
C THR A 181 15.56 -1.72 12.93
N LYS A 182 15.25 -1.69 11.65
CA LYS A 182 15.21 -2.85 10.77
C LYS A 182 15.98 -2.59 9.48
N ASN A 183 16.45 -3.66 8.85
CA ASN A 183 16.93 -3.57 7.49
C ASN A 183 15.81 -3.03 6.58
N ILE A 184 16.16 -2.21 5.60
CA ILE A 184 15.21 -1.55 4.70
C ILE A 184 14.29 -2.56 4.00
N PHE A 185 14.79 -3.73 3.61
CA PHE A 185 13.97 -4.77 2.97
C PHE A 185 12.89 -5.29 3.92
N GLN A 186 13.20 -5.47 5.19
CA GLN A 186 12.22 -5.87 6.20
C GLN A 186 11.19 -4.77 6.48
N GLY A 187 11.60 -3.50 6.37
CA GLY A 187 10.73 -2.35 6.51
C GLY A 187 9.79 -2.16 5.30
N PHE A 188 10.33 -2.25 4.09
CA PHE A 188 9.57 -2.06 2.84
C PHE A 188 8.72 -3.27 2.48
N PHE A 189 9.23 -4.48 2.68
CA PHE A 189 8.57 -5.73 2.31
C PHE A 189 8.20 -6.58 3.54
N PRO A 190 7.35 -6.09 4.46
CA PRO A 190 6.98 -6.84 5.65
C PRO A 190 6.28 -8.17 5.32
N PHE A 191 5.88 -8.34 4.07
CA PHE A 191 5.12 -9.48 3.56
C PHE A 191 5.96 -10.63 2.98
N THR A 192 7.29 -10.62 3.15
CA THR A 192 8.14 -11.59 2.46
C THR A 192 8.03 -13.03 2.99
N GLN A 193 7.89 -13.25 4.28
CA GLN A 193 7.75 -14.62 4.81
C GLN A 193 6.65 -14.80 5.86
N LYS A 194 6.54 -13.88 6.81
CA LYS A 194 5.58 -14.03 7.92
C LYS A 194 4.14 -13.69 7.53
N ALA A 195 3.94 -12.81 6.57
CA ALA A 195 2.60 -12.42 6.12
C ALA A 195 1.96 -13.42 5.15
N LYS A 196 2.68 -14.43 4.66
CA LYS A 196 2.07 -15.53 3.92
C LYS A 196 0.97 -16.22 4.72
N TRP A 197 1.18 -16.39 6.01
CA TRP A 197 0.18 -16.95 6.90
C TRP A 197 -1.08 -16.09 6.97
N PHE A 198 -0.94 -14.77 6.99
CA PHE A 198 -2.09 -13.87 6.98
C PHE A 198 -2.96 -14.09 5.75
N TYR A 199 -2.35 -14.12 4.56
CA TYR A 199 -3.07 -14.35 3.31
C TYR A 199 -3.54 -15.79 3.14
N PHE A 200 -2.77 -16.76 3.61
CA PHE A 200 -3.17 -18.18 3.62
C PHE A 200 -4.48 -18.39 4.38
N LEU A 201 -4.70 -17.68 5.46
CA LEU A 201 -5.88 -17.77 6.29
C LEU A 201 -7.18 -17.27 5.63
N TYR A 202 -7.09 -16.57 4.47
CA TYR A 202 -8.30 -16.26 3.69
C TYR A 202 -8.92 -17.49 3.02
N GLY A 203 -8.17 -18.57 2.91
CA GLY A 203 -8.68 -19.81 2.31
C GLY A 203 -9.10 -19.66 0.86
N GLY A 204 -10.03 -20.49 0.41
CA GLY A 204 -10.58 -20.46 -0.94
C GLY A 204 -11.41 -19.21 -1.27
N GLU A 205 -11.90 -18.49 -0.25
CA GLU A 205 -12.72 -17.28 -0.45
C GLU A 205 -11.92 -16.07 -0.92
N ARG A 206 -10.59 -16.07 -0.65
CA ARG A 206 -9.68 -14.98 -1.03
C ARG A 206 -10.08 -13.63 -0.41
N PHE A 207 -9.39 -12.57 -0.81
CA PHE A 207 -9.64 -11.19 -0.38
C PHE A 207 -9.55 -10.23 -1.55
N ARG A 208 -10.04 -9.03 -1.33
CA ARG A 208 -9.86 -7.88 -2.23
C ARG A 208 -9.17 -6.77 -1.47
N VAL A 209 -8.37 -6.03 -2.19
CA VAL A 209 -7.83 -4.75 -1.74
C VAL A 209 -8.58 -3.66 -2.51
N TYR A 210 -9.28 -2.81 -1.79
CA TYR A 210 -9.96 -1.65 -2.33
C TYR A 210 -9.22 -0.40 -1.87
N GLN A 211 -8.86 0.47 -2.79
CA GLN A 211 -8.06 1.64 -2.49
C GLN A 211 -8.72 2.89 -3.04
N ILE A 212 -8.87 3.89 -2.17
CA ILE A 212 -9.45 5.18 -2.47
C ILE A 212 -8.40 6.25 -2.21
N LEU A 213 -8.34 7.27 -3.03
CA LEU A 213 -7.55 8.48 -2.77
C LEU A 213 -8.50 9.63 -2.49
N VAL A 214 -8.48 10.10 -1.27
CA VAL A 214 -9.36 11.17 -0.79
C VAL A 214 -8.57 12.47 -0.70
N PRO A 215 -9.01 13.56 -1.34
CA PRO A 215 -8.39 14.88 -1.22
C PRO A 215 -8.29 15.33 0.25
N ASN A 216 -7.22 16.08 0.58
CA ASN A 216 -6.94 16.48 1.96
C ASN A 216 -8.10 17.25 2.61
N GLU A 217 -8.79 18.09 1.86
CA GLU A 217 -9.94 18.88 2.32
C GLU A 217 -11.15 18.03 2.71
N ASN A 218 -11.29 16.84 2.12
CA ASN A 218 -12.43 15.96 2.30
C ASN A 218 -12.16 14.80 3.28
N ILE A 219 -10.91 14.60 3.69
CA ILE A 219 -10.52 13.38 4.43
C ILE A 219 -11.27 13.20 5.73
N LYS A 220 -11.49 14.26 6.50
CA LYS A 220 -12.19 14.17 7.79
C LYS A 220 -13.61 13.69 7.62
N LYS A 221 -14.35 14.32 6.69
CA LYS A 221 -15.74 13.95 6.39
C LYS A 221 -15.80 12.51 5.86
N PHE A 222 -14.93 12.16 4.92
CA PHE A 222 -14.88 10.81 4.36
C PHE A 222 -14.65 9.74 5.45
N LEU A 223 -13.73 9.98 6.40
CA LEU A 223 -13.47 9.02 7.47
C LEU A 223 -14.67 8.88 8.44
N ASP A 224 -15.44 9.95 8.67
CA ASP A 224 -16.68 9.88 9.45
C ASP A 224 -17.72 9.04 8.71
N ASP A 225 -17.98 9.34 7.45
CA ASP A 225 -18.95 8.62 6.61
C ASP A 225 -18.56 7.13 6.46
N LEU A 226 -17.26 6.85 6.27
CA LEU A 226 -16.73 5.48 6.20
C LEU A 226 -16.94 4.72 7.51
N THR A 227 -16.67 5.38 8.64
CA THR A 227 -16.84 4.78 9.96
C THR A 227 -18.31 4.41 10.22
N GLU A 228 -19.25 5.31 9.89
CA GLU A 228 -20.68 5.05 9.99
C GLU A 228 -21.10 3.90 9.08
N LEU A 229 -20.70 3.92 7.82
CA LEU A 229 -21.01 2.87 6.84
C LEU A 229 -20.50 1.48 7.30
N ILE A 230 -19.30 1.42 7.90
CA ILE A 230 -18.75 0.16 8.43
C ILE A 230 -19.55 -0.31 9.66
N LYS A 231 -19.97 0.60 10.53
CA LYS A 231 -20.79 0.27 11.71
C LYS A 231 -22.18 -0.27 11.32
N ASP A 232 -22.77 0.29 10.26
CA ASP A 232 -24.09 -0.10 9.77
C ASP A 232 -24.04 -1.44 9.02
N LEU A 233 -23.19 -1.56 8.03
CA LEU A 233 -23.15 -2.72 7.14
C LEU A 233 -22.30 -3.87 7.69
N LYS A 234 -21.41 -3.57 8.63
CA LYS A 234 -20.55 -4.55 9.30
C LYS A 234 -19.82 -5.49 8.32
N PRO A 235 -19.10 -4.97 7.31
CA PRO A 235 -18.38 -5.80 6.36
C PRO A 235 -17.28 -6.62 7.05
N ASN A 236 -16.77 -7.66 6.37
CA ASN A 236 -15.64 -8.45 6.85
C ASN A 236 -14.30 -7.81 6.41
N LEU A 237 -14.04 -6.61 6.93
CA LEU A 237 -12.75 -5.95 6.78
C LEU A 237 -11.72 -6.60 7.70
N THR A 238 -10.51 -6.82 7.20
CA THR A 238 -9.39 -7.30 8.00
C THR A 238 -8.56 -6.15 8.52
N ILE A 239 -8.05 -5.30 7.64
CA ILE A 239 -7.31 -4.10 8.02
C ILE A 239 -7.76 -2.90 7.19
N ILE A 240 -7.56 -1.72 7.76
CA ILE A 240 -7.65 -0.43 7.09
C ILE A 240 -6.27 0.22 7.16
N VAL A 241 -5.78 0.76 6.06
CA VAL A 241 -4.47 1.43 6.01
C VAL A 241 -4.66 2.85 5.51
N LEU A 242 -4.09 3.82 6.21
CA LEU A 242 -4.00 5.20 5.75
C LEU A 242 -2.58 5.52 5.33
N LYS A 243 -2.44 6.25 4.23
CA LYS A 243 -1.16 6.64 3.70
C LYS A 243 -1.26 8.00 3.00
N PRO A 244 -0.50 9.02 3.44
CA PRO A 244 -0.52 10.30 2.77
C PRO A 244 0.07 10.17 1.36
N PHE A 245 -0.47 10.95 0.44
CA PHE A 245 -0.18 10.87 -0.97
C PHE A 245 0.01 12.27 -1.56
N ARG A 246 0.90 12.37 -2.55
CA ARG A 246 1.00 13.55 -3.41
C ARG A 246 1.17 13.13 -4.86
N GLY A 247 0.75 14.00 -5.75
CA GLY A 247 0.96 13.87 -7.18
C GLY A 247 -0.09 14.60 -7.98
N ASP A 248 0.08 14.54 -9.29
CA ASP A 248 -0.85 15.10 -10.26
C ASP A 248 -1.50 13.97 -11.05
N GLN A 249 -2.81 13.84 -10.93
CA GLN A 249 -3.58 12.81 -11.61
C GLN A 249 -3.76 13.14 -13.08
N LYS A 250 -3.38 12.20 -13.93
CA LYS A 250 -3.64 12.26 -15.36
C LYS A 250 -4.21 10.92 -15.83
N PHE A 251 -5.22 10.97 -16.68
CA PHE A 251 -5.90 9.78 -17.21
C PHE A 251 -6.35 8.80 -16.11
N LEU A 252 -5.99 7.52 -16.22
CA LEU A 252 -6.36 6.45 -15.28
C LEU A 252 -5.39 6.31 -14.09
N GLN A 253 -4.43 7.23 -13.94
CA GLN A 253 -3.44 7.14 -12.90
C GLN A 253 -4.09 7.26 -11.51
N PHE A 254 -3.72 6.33 -10.61
CA PHE A 254 -4.01 6.49 -9.19
C PHE A 254 -2.95 7.41 -8.57
N CYS A 255 -3.22 8.71 -8.63
CA CYS A 255 -2.30 9.76 -8.17
C CYS A 255 -3.10 11.01 -7.79
N GLY A 256 -2.62 11.79 -6.83
CA GLY A 256 -3.27 13.03 -6.39
C GLY A 256 -2.72 13.51 -5.05
N ASN A 257 -3.23 14.63 -4.57
CA ASN A 257 -2.86 15.21 -3.27
C ASN A 257 -3.93 14.87 -2.24
N GLY A 258 -3.61 13.95 -1.29
CA GLY A 258 -4.59 13.51 -0.32
C GLY A 258 -4.11 12.37 0.57
N MET A 259 -5.09 11.63 1.06
CA MET A 259 -4.88 10.43 1.86
C MET A 259 -5.39 9.21 1.10
N SER A 260 -4.52 8.25 0.85
CA SER A 260 -4.94 6.95 0.35
C SER A 260 -5.49 6.12 1.51
N VAL A 261 -6.73 5.66 1.36
CA VAL A 261 -7.44 4.77 2.28
C VAL A 261 -7.53 3.41 1.62
N ILE A 262 -6.93 2.41 2.23
CA ILE A 262 -6.86 1.04 1.70
C ILE A 262 -7.68 0.15 2.62
N LEU A 263 -8.60 -0.61 2.04
CA LEU A 263 -9.45 -1.56 2.73
C LEU A 263 -9.09 -2.98 2.24
N GLU A 264 -8.68 -3.84 3.16
CA GLU A 264 -8.60 -5.27 2.87
C GLU A 264 -9.88 -5.95 3.32
N ILE A 265 -10.60 -6.52 2.38
CA ILE A 265 -11.93 -7.06 2.58
C ILE A 265 -12.03 -8.50 2.07
N LYS A 266 -12.77 -9.34 2.78
CA LYS A 266 -13.08 -10.70 2.33
C LYS A 266 -13.89 -10.66 1.03
N ASN A 267 -13.60 -11.58 0.13
CA ASN A 267 -14.30 -11.65 -1.16
C ASN A 267 -15.62 -12.42 -1.04
N SER A 268 -16.63 -11.80 -0.42
CA SER A 268 -17.98 -12.34 -0.31
C SER A 268 -19.01 -11.43 -0.98
N ILE A 269 -20.20 -11.96 -1.31
CA ILE A 269 -21.27 -11.19 -1.95
C ILE A 269 -21.73 -10.03 -1.04
N SER A 270 -21.86 -10.26 0.27
CA SER A 270 -22.24 -9.22 1.22
C SER A 270 -21.23 -8.08 1.29
N ASP A 271 -19.94 -8.42 1.16
CA ASP A 271 -18.86 -7.44 1.22
C ASP A 271 -18.75 -6.63 -0.08
N LEU A 272 -19.17 -7.20 -1.22
CA LEU A 272 -19.29 -6.45 -2.49
C LEU A 272 -20.37 -5.37 -2.43
N ASN A 273 -21.49 -5.62 -1.72
CA ASN A 273 -22.52 -4.60 -1.50
C ASN A 273 -22.01 -3.43 -0.67
N PHE A 274 -21.10 -3.67 0.27
CA PHE A 274 -20.43 -2.60 1.00
C PHE A 274 -19.58 -1.73 0.06
N LEU A 275 -18.77 -2.36 -0.80
CA LEU A 275 -17.92 -1.63 -1.75
C LEU A 275 -18.75 -0.79 -2.74
N SER A 276 -19.87 -1.32 -3.25
CA SER A 276 -20.75 -0.56 -4.16
C SER A 276 -21.49 0.62 -3.52
N LYS A 277 -21.55 0.68 -2.18
CA LYS A 277 -22.08 1.86 -1.47
C LYS A 277 -20.98 2.86 -1.11
N LEU A 278 -19.73 2.44 -1.21
CA LEU A 278 -18.57 3.28 -0.98
C LEU A 278 -18.16 4.05 -2.25
N ASP A 279 -18.53 3.52 -3.45
CA ASP A 279 -18.42 4.20 -4.75
C ASP A 279 -19.47 5.30 -4.89
#